data_5a2629855ccbff6d7f82add0e5f8687a
#
_entry.id   5a2629855ccbff6d7f82add0e5f8687a
#
_cell.length_a   1.000
_cell.length_b   1.000
_cell.length_c   1.000
_cell.angle_alpha   90.00
_cell.angle_beta   90.00
_cell.angle_gamma   90.00
#
_symmetry.space_group_name_H-M   'P 1'
#
loop_
_entity.id
_entity.type
_entity.pdbx_description
1 polymer ?
#
loop_
_entity_poly.entity_id
_entity_poly.type
_entity_poly.pdbx_seq_one_letter_code
_entity_poly.pdbx_strand_id
1 'polypeptide(L)'
;MLQAVSTERALVRTHSSINKPTNPPRNDRRQFSSGGLTGYDCALMMQNVPSSKPLIRNDVETLYQQGLLDLIFQASQVHREYRDPSEIQCAALLSVKTGGCPEDCAYCPQSAHYETDVESSDLMNLDAVHEAAKTAQANGADRFCMGAAWRSVSDGKEFDAVLEMVRTVKGLGLETCVTLGMLEPHQAQRLREAGLDYYNHNLDTGPEYYSEVIGTRTYDDRKQTLRAVRQAGLKVCCGGILGMGEKDSDRIDLLYELASQTPQPESVPINTLVAVAGTPLAEEQPVDWESLVRMVAVARILMPQARVRLSAGRLQLSDATQTLCFLAGANSIFLGDHLLTTPNPETNADHELLKRLGLHSLREPTASPL
;
A
#
# COMPACT_ATOMS: atom_id res chain seq x y z
N MET A 1 6.59 38.07 55.91
CA MET A 1 7.14 39.36 55.47
C MET A 1 6.66 39.51 54.05
N LEU A 2 5.54 40.22 53.86
CA LEU A 2 5.42 41.62 53.44
C LEU A 2 6.01 41.84 52.05
N GLN A 3 5.39 42.34 50.97
CA GLN A 3 4.22 43.25 50.87
C GLN A 3 3.64 43.16 49.47
N ALA A 4 2.32 43.25 49.39
CA ALA A 4 1.54 43.59 48.19
C ALA A 4 1.60 45.08 47.94
N VAL A 5 1.56 45.52 46.65
CA VAL A 5 1.12 46.88 46.30
C VAL A 5 0.16 46.77 45.10
N SER A 6 -1.06 47.14 45.43
CA SER A 6 -2.17 47.46 44.51
C SER A 6 -2.09 48.94 44.14
N THR A 7 -2.39 49.31 42.90
CA THR A 7 -2.99 50.61 42.58
C THR A 7 -3.94 50.53 41.42
N GLU A 8 -5.11 51.05 41.67
CA GLU A 8 -6.30 51.22 40.83
C GLU A 8 -6.23 52.42 39.90
N ARG A 9 -7.13 52.37 38.90
CA ARG A 9 -7.93 53.41 38.26
C ARG A 9 -7.30 54.28 37.15
N ALA A 10 -7.89 54.28 35.95
CA ALA A 10 -8.94 55.26 35.60
C ALA A 10 -9.59 54.95 34.24
N LEU A 11 -10.93 54.93 34.26
CA LEU A 11 -11.80 55.00 33.06
C LEU A 11 -11.74 56.39 32.46
N VAL A 12 -11.55 56.47 31.12
CA VAL A 12 -12.05 57.62 30.32
C VAL A 12 -12.81 57.10 29.13
N ARG A 13 -14.14 57.30 29.16
CA ARG A 13 -15.02 57.17 27.99
C ARG A 13 -14.90 58.47 27.17
N THR A 14 -14.66 58.34 25.88
CA THR A 14 -15.07 59.35 24.91
C THR A 14 -15.74 58.70 23.74
N HIS A 15 -17.03 59.03 23.57
CA HIS A 15 -17.81 58.78 22.36
C HIS A 15 -17.20 59.57 21.20
N SER A 16 -17.05 58.98 20.06
CA SER A 16 -17.03 59.66 18.78
C SER A 16 -17.60 58.76 17.69
N SER A 17 -18.49 59.35 16.97
CA SER A 17 -19.45 58.90 15.98
C SER A 17 -18.81 58.20 14.76
N ILE A 18 -19.52 57.22 14.32
CA ILE A 18 -19.34 56.40 13.14
C ILE A 18 -19.61 57.20 11.87
N ASN A 19 -18.63 57.29 10.97
CA ASN A 19 -18.86 57.59 9.56
C ASN A 19 -18.61 56.34 8.71
N LYS A 20 -19.66 55.84 8.06
CA LYS A 20 -19.57 54.83 7.02
C LYS A 20 -18.90 55.42 5.77
N PRO A 21 -17.95 54.78 5.14
CA PRO A 21 -17.54 55.14 3.79
C PRO A 21 -18.50 54.47 2.76
N THR A 22 -18.98 55.34 1.90
CA THR A 22 -19.81 55.09 0.72
C THR A 22 -18.97 54.36 -0.34
N ASN A 23 -19.58 53.35 -1.00
CA ASN A 23 -19.03 52.65 -2.16
C ASN A 23 -18.77 53.63 -3.32
N PRO A 24 -17.59 53.54 -4.01
CA PRO A 24 -17.41 54.17 -5.30
C PRO A 24 -18.05 53.34 -6.43
N PRO A 25 -18.40 53.98 -7.58
CA PRO A 25 -19.22 53.35 -8.61
C PRO A 25 -18.40 52.35 -9.47
N ARG A 26 -19.09 51.27 -9.89
CA ARG A 26 -18.65 50.36 -10.94
C ARG A 26 -18.61 51.10 -12.26
N ASN A 27 -17.42 51.15 -12.89
CA ASN A 27 -17.23 51.06 -14.36
C ASN A 27 -15.75 51.21 -14.67
N ASP A 28 -15.13 50.08 -15.08
CA ASP A 28 -14.28 50.08 -16.28
C ASP A 28 -13.97 48.64 -16.67
N ARG A 29 -14.70 48.15 -17.64
CA ARG A 29 -14.31 46.96 -18.39
C ARG A 29 -13.11 47.31 -19.24
N ARG A 30 -11.89 47.08 -18.72
CA ARG A 30 -10.73 46.95 -19.61
C ARG A 30 -10.81 45.61 -20.32
N GLN A 31 -11.12 45.66 -21.58
CA GLN A 31 -10.89 44.55 -22.52
C GLN A 31 -9.40 44.19 -22.47
N PHE A 32 -9.08 43.10 -21.80
CA PHE A 32 -7.81 42.43 -22.05
C PHE A 32 -7.98 41.69 -23.39
N SER A 33 -7.24 42.19 -24.40
CA SER A 33 -7.05 41.51 -25.66
C SER A 33 -6.55 40.07 -25.39
N SER A 34 -7.24 39.10 -25.95
CA SER A 34 -6.86 37.70 -26.00
C SER A 34 -5.56 37.53 -26.81
N GLY A 35 -4.42 37.78 -26.16
CA GLY A 35 -3.14 37.24 -26.58
C GLY A 35 -3.13 35.77 -26.19
N GLY A 36 -3.14 34.89 -27.20
CA GLY A 36 -3.26 33.43 -27.03
C GLY A 36 -2.17 32.86 -26.13
N LEU A 37 -2.54 32.52 -24.93
CA LEU A 37 -1.96 31.34 -24.28
C LEU A 37 -2.63 30.15 -24.99
N THR A 38 -1.86 29.49 -25.81
CA THR A 38 -2.23 28.19 -26.37
C THR A 38 -2.64 27.30 -25.19
N GLY A 39 -3.93 27.06 -25.06
CA GLY A 39 -4.45 26.11 -24.10
C GLY A 39 -3.67 24.82 -24.29
N TYR A 40 -3.00 24.37 -23.25
CA TYR A 40 -2.58 22.98 -23.18
C TYR A 40 -3.86 22.17 -23.38
N ASP A 41 -3.93 21.51 -24.51
CA ASP A 41 -5.10 20.76 -24.93
C ASP A 41 -5.25 19.59 -23.96
N CYS A 42 -6.02 19.77 -22.89
CA CYS A 42 -6.32 18.77 -21.87
C CYS A 42 -6.93 17.49 -22.52
N ALA A 43 -7.50 17.63 -23.72
CA ALA A 43 -8.04 16.53 -24.52
C ALA A 43 -6.92 15.65 -25.15
N LEU A 44 -5.72 16.19 -25.40
CA LEU A 44 -4.61 15.38 -25.93
C LEU A 44 -3.94 14.54 -24.84
N MET A 45 -4.00 14.95 -23.56
CA MET A 45 -3.43 14.17 -22.44
C MET A 45 -4.35 13.04 -21.97
N MET A 46 -5.66 13.12 -22.22
CA MET A 46 -6.62 12.05 -21.90
C MET A 46 -6.63 10.88 -22.90
N GLN A 47 -5.84 10.92 -23.97
CA GLN A 47 -5.79 9.84 -24.98
C GLN A 47 -4.99 8.61 -24.56
N ASN A 48 -4.42 8.58 -23.34
CA ASN A 48 -3.61 7.45 -22.83
C ASN A 48 -4.32 6.56 -21.80
N VAL A 49 -5.64 6.67 -21.62
CA VAL A 49 -6.42 5.58 -20.99
C VAL A 49 -6.55 4.47 -22.04
N PRO A 50 -6.27 3.19 -21.72
CA PRO A 50 -6.12 2.16 -22.71
C PRO A 50 -7.35 2.09 -23.63
N SER A 51 -7.13 2.48 -24.90
CA SER A 51 -8.03 2.19 -26.01
C SER A 51 -8.23 0.65 -26.06
N SER A 52 -9.20 0.17 -26.81
CA SER A 52 -9.55 -1.24 -27.03
C SER A 52 -8.40 -2.17 -27.50
N LYS A 53 -7.16 -1.71 -27.45
CA LYS A 53 -5.96 -2.48 -27.78
C LYS A 53 -5.39 -3.15 -26.52
N PRO A 54 -4.92 -4.39 -26.62
CA PRO A 54 -4.19 -5.03 -25.52
C PRO A 54 -2.99 -4.18 -25.10
N LEU A 55 -2.77 -4.06 -23.79
CA LEU A 55 -1.58 -3.41 -23.23
C LEU A 55 -0.33 -4.14 -23.73
N ILE A 56 0.64 -3.41 -24.23
CA ILE A 56 1.96 -3.96 -24.58
C ILE A 56 3.04 -3.37 -23.68
N ARG A 57 4.14 -4.10 -23.51
CA ARG A 57 5.26 -3.69 -22.65
C ARG A 57 5.78 -2.28 -22.95
N ASN A 58 5.87 -1.93 -24.24
CA ASN A 58 6.36 -0.62 -24.69
C ASN A 58 5.47 0.54 -24.24
N ASP A 59 4.17 0.31 -24.03
CA ASP A 59 3.27 1.34 -23.49
C ASP A 59 3.63 1.62 -22.03
N VAL A 60 3.95 0.57 -21.24
CA VAL A 60 4.38 0.69 -19.86
C VAL A 60 5.75 1.40 -19.79
N GLU A 61 6.68 1.05 -20.67
CA GLU A 61 7.99 1.68 -20.73
C GLU A 61 7.89 3.17 -21.09
N THR A 62 7.09 3.50 -22.09
CA THR A 62 6.84 4.90 -22.49
C THR A 62 6.23 5.71 -21.32
N LEU A 63 5.29 5.12 -20.60
CA LEU A 63 4.69 5.74 -19.43
C LEU A 63 5.72 5.91 -18.30
N TYR A 64 6.49 4.86 -18.00
CA TYR A 64 7.50 4.85 -16.94
C TYR A 64 8.59 5.90 -17.16
N GLN A 65 8.98 6.17 -18.40
CA GLN A 65 10.03 7.12 -18.78
C GLN A 65 9.60 8.59 -18.76
N GLN A 66 8.32 8.88 -18.54
CA GLN A 66 7.83 10.27 -18.46
C GLN A 66 8.47 11.03 -17.27
N GLY A 67 8.41 12.36 -17.34
CA GLY A 67 8.81 13.23 -16.23
C GLY A 67 8.03 12.89 -14.95
N LEU A 68 8.72 12.78 -13.82
CA LEU A 68 8.10 12.34 -12.57
C LEU A 68 6.91 13.22 -12.14
N LEU A 69 7.02 14.55 -12.31
CA LEU A 69 5.95 15.47 -11.94
C LEU A 69 4.71 15.29 -12.81
N ASP A 70 4.89 15.03 -14.11
CA ASP A 70 3.79 14.75 -15.04
C ASP A 70 3.12 13.42 -14.70
N LEU A 71 3.90 12.40 -14.34
CA LEU A 71 3.36 11.11 -13.87
C LEU A 71 2.53 11.26 -12.59
N ILE A 72 3.04 12.01 -11.60
CA ILE A 72 2.29 12.27 -10.35
C ILE A 72 0.97 12.97 -10.66
N PHE A 73 0.99 13.97 -11.53
CA PHE A 73 -0.22 14.71 -11.92
C PHE A 73 -1.25 13.80 -12.59
N GLN A 74 -0.84 13.00 -13.60
CA GLN A 74 -1.70 12.05 -14.30
C GLN A 74 -2.28 11.01 -13.33
N ALA A 75 -1.43 10.41 -12.49
CA ALA A 75 -1.82 9.41 -11.50
C ALA A 75 -2.82 9.98 -10.49
N SER A 76 -2.61 11.21 -10.05
CA SER A 76 -3.53 11.93 -9.16
C SER A 76 -4.89 12.17 -9.79
N GLN A 77 -4.95 12.48 -11.11
CA GLN A 77 -6.20 12.61 -11.84
C GLN A 77 -6.93 11.25 -11.94
N VAL A 78 -6.23 10.19 -12.35
CA VAL A 78 -6.78 8.83 -12.40
C VAL A 78 -7.27 8.39 -11.03
N HIS A 79 -6.51 8.65 -9.96
CA HIS A 79 -6.94 8.30 -8.61
C HIS A 79 -8.29 8.94 -8.25
N ARG A 80 -8.45 10.25 -8.52
CA ARG A 80 -9.69 10.99 -8.23
C ARG A 80 -10.88 10.59 -9.08
N GLU A 81 -10.62 10.07 -10.28
CA GLU A 81 -11.69 9.58 -11.16
C GLU A 81 -12.29 8.26 -10.64
N TYR A 82 -11.46 7.37 -10.10
CA TYR A 82 -11.85 6.00 -9.74
C TYR A 82 -12.05 5.78 -8.23
N ARG A 83 -11.53 6.67 -7.38
CA ARG A 83 -11.52 6.54 -5.91
C ARG A 83 -11.65 7.89 -5.24
N ASP A 84 -12.14 7.90 -4.00
CA ASP A 84 -11.97 9.05 -3.13
C ASP A 84 -10.49 9.18 -2.74
N PRO A 85 -9.81 10.28 -3.09
CA PRO A 85 -8.39 10.45 -2.82
C PRO A 85 -8.08 10.71 -1.34
N SER A 86 -9.08 10.96 -0.51
CA SER A 86 -8.94 11.14 0.93
C SER A 86 -9.06 9.83 1.71
N GLU A 87 -9.57 8.76 1.09
CA GLU A 87 -9.72 7.45 1.72
C GLU A 87 -8.44 6.62 1.65
N ILE A 88 -7.95 6.17 2.81
CA ILE A 88 -6.84 5.22 2.92
C ILE A 88 -7.36 3.91 3.52
N GLN A 89 -7.19 2.81 2.80
CA GLN A 89 -7.42 1.49 3.36
C GLN A 89 -6.32 1.15 4.35
N CYS A 90 -6.69 0.87 5.57
CA CYS A 90 -5.79 0.43 6.62
C CYS A 90 -5.87 -1.08 6.80
N ALA A 91 -4.77 -1.78 6.64
CA ALA A 91 -4.68 -3.22 6.85
C ALA A 91 -3.76 -3.53 8.03
N ALA A 92 -4.02 -4.61 8.75
CA ALA A 92 -3.07 -5.17 9.71
C ALA A 92 -2.51 -6.49 9.17
N LEU A 93 -1.29 -6.84 9.56
CA LEU A 93 -0.61 -8.06 9.12
C LEU A 93 -0.07 -8.83 10.33
N LEU A 94 -0.49 -10.07 10.45
CA LEU A 94 -0.06 -10.99 11.50
C LEU A 94 0.73 -12.15 10.91
N SER A 95 1.90 -12.47 11.47
CA SER A 95 2.59 -13.74 11.22
C SER A 95 1.94 -14.82 12.05
N VAL A 96 1.17 -15.71 11.42
CA VAL A 96 0.52 -16.82 12.12
C VAL A 96 1.43 -18.06 12.23
N LYS A 97 2.49 -18.11 11.42
CA LYS A 97 3.61 -19.06 11.52
C LYS A 97 4.86 -18.38 11.00
N THR A 98 5.88 -18.29 11.83
CA THR A 98 7.12 -17.56 11.54
C THR A 98 8.29 -18.51 11.36
N GLY A 99 9.21 -18.20 10.44
CA GLY A 99 10.50 -18.86 10.27
C GLY A 99 10.44 -20.27 9.70
N GLY A 100 11.60 -20.81 9.36
CA GLY A 100 11.76 -22.18 8.85
C GLY A 100 11.14 -22.41 7.46
N CYS A 101 10.93 -21.35 6.66
CA CYS A 101 10.43 -21.47 5.30
C CYS A 101 11.49 -22.14 4.40
N PRO A 102 11.15 -23.19 3.64
CA PRO A 102 12.12 -23.90 2.78
C PRO A 102 12.42 -23.16 1.46
N GLU A 103 11.91 -21.95 1.26
CA GLU A 103 12.26 -21.10 0.12
C GLU A 103 13.52 -20.29 0.39
N ASP A 104 14.28 -20.00 -0.68
CA ASP A 104 15.55 -19.28 -0.65
C ASP A 104 15.44 -17.79 -1.07
N CYS A 105 14.26 -17.19 -0.89
CA CYS A 105 14.06 -15.78 -1.26
C CYS A 105 15.12 -14.89 -0.60
N ALA A 106 16.01 -14.27 -1.41
CA ALA A 106 17.21 -13.58 -0.96
C ALA A 106 16.96 -12.39 0.00
N TYR A 107 15.75 -11.85 0.02
CA TYR A 107 15.32 -10.76 0.90
C TYR A 107 14.67 -11.23 2.21
N CYS A 108 14.35 -12.54 2.34
CA CYS A 108 13.42 -13.01 3.36
C CYS A 108 14.14 -13.59 4.58
N PRO A 109 14.05 -12.97 5.77
CA PRO A 109 14.71 -13.48 6.97
C PRO A 109 14.02 -14.73 7.55
N GLN A 110 12.85 -15.14 7.03
CA GLN A 110 12.14 -16.36 7.45
C GLN A 110 12.63 -17.63 6.73
N SER A 111 13.54 -17.48 5.76
CA SER A 111 14.11 -18.59 5.00
C SER A 111 14.95 -19.51 5.90
N ALA A 112 14.78 -20.83 5.75
CA ALA A 112 15.65 -21.82 6.40
C ALA A 112 17.05 -21.91 5.78
N HIS A 113 17.29 -21.21 4.67
CA HIS A 113 18.59 -21.15 3.99
C HIS A 113 19.54 -20.13 4.60
N TYR A 114 19.05 -19.21 5.47
CA TYR A 114 19.82 -18.10 5.99
C TYR A 114 19.83 -18.10 7.52
N GLU A 115 20.96 -17.66 8.09
CA GLU A 115 21.12 -17.48 9.54
C GLU A 115 20.72 -16.04 9.91
N THR A 116 19.51 -15.88 10.43
CA THR A 116 18.95 -14.60 10.85
C THR A 116 18.45 -14.69 12.29
N ASP A 117 18.16 -13.54 12.92
CA ASP A 117 17.60 -13.49 14.28
C ASP A 117 16.12 -13.89 14.38
N VAL A 118 15.53 -14.38 13.27
CA VAL A 118 14.12 -14.78 13.23
C VAL A 118 13.94 -16.18 13.79
N GLU A 119 13.34 -16.27 14.96
CA GLU A 119 12.99 -17.55 15.59
C GLU A 119 11.81 -18.21 14.88
N SER A 120 11.90 -19.53 14.68
CA SER A 120 10.79 -20.32 14.14
C SER A 120 9.72 -20.55 15.18
N SER A 121 8.44 -20.46 14.79
CA SER A 121 7.30 -20.76 15.63
C SER A 121 6.39 -21.79 14.98
N ASP A 122 5.64 -22.52 15.81
CA ASP A 122 4.51 -23.30 15.36
C ASP A 122 3.36 -22.39 14.90
N LEU A 123 2.36 -22.99 14.24
CA LEU A 123 1.14 -22.26 13.86
C LEU A 123 0.43 -21.72 15.11
N MET A 124 0.12 -20.43 15.07
CA MET A 124 -0.57 -19.73 16.16
C MET A 124 -1.94 -20.36 16.44
N ASN A 125 -2.37 -20.35 17.68
CA ASN A 125 -3.70 -20.83 18.04
C ASN A 125 -4.80 -19.82 17.65
N LEU A 126 -6.03 -20.31 17.53
CA LEU A 126 -7.18 -19.54 17.06
C LEU A 126 -7.52 -18.35 17.96
N ASP A 127 -7.42 -18.51 19.29
CA ASP A 127 -7.76 -17.45 20.25
C ASP A 127 -6.79 -16.26 20.12
N ALA A 128 -5.51 -16.53 19.95
CA ALA A 128 -4.50 -15.48 19.74
C ALA A 128 -4.75 -14.71 18.43
N VAL A 129 -5.13 -15.39 17.34
CA VAL A 129 -5.49 -14.75 16.07
C VAL A 129 -6.76 -13.90 16.25
N HIS A 130 -7.76 -14.40 16.95
CA HIS A 130 -8.99 -13.65 17.24
C HIS A 130 -8.71 -12.35 18.01
N GLU A 131 -7.92 -12.41 19.09
CA GLU A 131 -7.59 -11.21 19.88
C GLU A 131 -6.73 -10.21 19.08
N ALA A 132 -5.78 -10.69 18.28
CA ALA A 132 -5.01 -9.82 17.39
C ALA A 132 -5.90 -9.12 16.36
N ALA A 133 -6.87 -9.84 15.78
CA ALA A 133 -7.81 -9.27 14.80
C ALA A 133 -8.74 -8.23 15.44
N LYS A 134 -9.22 -8.46 16.68
CA LYS A 134 -10.00 -7.48 17.44
C LYS A 134 -9.19 -6.21 17.73
N THR A 135 -7.94 -6.38 18.16
CA THR A 135 -7.04 -5.24 18.41
C THR A 135 -6.81 -4.45 17.12
N ALA A 136 -6.54 -5.12 16.00
CA ALA A 136 -6.39 -4.46 14.70
C ALA A 136 -7.67 -3.70 14.28
N GLN A 137 -8.84 -4.30 14.49
CA GLN A 137 -10.13 -3.66 14.22
C GLN A 137 -10.33 -2.40 15.08
N ALA A 138 -10.02 -2.49 16.38
CA ALA A 138 -10.14 -1.35 17.29
C ALA A 138 -9.20 -0.20 16.92
N ASN A 139 -8.03 -0.52 16.32
CA ASN A 139 -7.07 0.43 15.79
C ASN A 139 -7.44 0.98 14.39
N GLY A 140 -8.60 0.63 13.85
CA GLY A 140 -9.10 1.17 12.57
C GLY A 140 -8.70 0.37 11.34
N ALA A 141 -8.23 -0.87 11.48
CA ALA A 141 -7.96 -1.72 10.33
C ALA A 141 -9.26 -2.16 9.63
N ASP A 142 -9.26 -2.08 8.30
CA ASP A 142 -10.33 -2.56 7.42
C ASP A 142 -10.11 -4.00 7.00
N ARG A 143 -8.83 -4.37 6.87
CA ARG A 143 -8.36 -5.68 6.40
C ARG A 143 -7.41 -6.29 7.41
N PHE A 144 -7.57 -7.59 7.63
CA PHE A 144 -6.64 -8.38 8.42
C PHE A 144 -5.96 -9.42 7.54
N CYS A 145 -4.64 -9.31 7.43
CA CYS A 145 -3.79 -10.20 6.65
C CYS A 145 -3.09 -11.20 7.58
N MET A 146 -3.04 -12.47 7.20
CA MET A 146 -2.37 -13.53 7.93
C MET A 146 -1.32 -14.17 7.05
N GLY A 147 -0.06 -14.18 7.48
CA GLY A 147 1.06 -14.78 6.77
C GLY A 147 1.59 -16.02 7.48
N ALA A 148 1.85 -17.08 6.73
CA ALA A 148 2.55 -18.27 7.23
C ALA A 148 3.81 -18.54 6.40
N ALA A 149 4.91 -18.83 7.06
CA ALA A 149 6.21 -19.11 6.44
C ALA A 149 6.22 -20.51 5.79
N TRP A 150 5.43 -20.69 4.75
CA TRP A 150 5.32 -21.92 3.96
C TRP A 150 5.75 -21.72 2.51
N ARG A 151 6.38 -22.75 1.92
CA ARG A 151 6.57 -22.83 0.47
C ARG A 151 5.25 -23.02 -0.26
N SER A 152 4.44 -23.93 0.26
CA SER A 152 3.12 -24.27 -0.25
C SER A 152 2.24 -24.79 0.88
N VAL A 153 0.93 -24.65 0.70
CA VAL A 153 -0.04 -25.25 1.61
C VAL A 153 0.01 -26.76 1.47
N SER A 154 -0.04 -27.47 2.61
CA SER A 154 -0.28 -28.92 2.65
C SER A 154 -1.63 -29.19 3.28
N ASP A 155 -2.42 -30.08 2.69
CA ASP A 155 -3.68 -30.49 3.29
C ASP A 155 -3.46 -31.17 4.64
N GLY A 156 -4.29 -30.86 5.61
CA GLY A 156 -4.20 -31.42 6.95
C GLY A 156 -4.57 -30.43 8.04
N LYS A 157 -4.23 -30.76 9.27
CA LYS A 157 -4.67 -30.03 10.48
C LYS A 157 -4.27 -28.56 10.50
N GLU A 158 -3.06 -28.22 10.01
CA GLU A 158 -2.60 -26.82 9.99
C GLU A 158 -3.42 -26.01 8.98
N PHE A 159 -3.70 -26.55 7.79
CA PHE A 159 -4.54 -25.87 6.82
C PHE A 159 -5.99 -25.75 7.31
N ASP A 160 -6.53 -26.79 7.94
CA ASP A 160 -7.86 -26.76 8.57
C ASP A 160 -7.93 -25.65 9.63
N ALA A 161 -6.89 -25.49 10.46
CA ALA A 161 -6.79 -24.43 11.43
C ALA A 161 -6.77 -23.01 10.77
N VAL A 162 -6.04 -22.86 9.65
CA VAL A 162 -6.06 -21.59 8.91
C VAL A 162 -7.45 -21.27 8.34
N LEU A 163 -8.19 -22.29 7.87
CA LEU A 163 -9.57 -22.08 7.44
C LEU A 163 -10.48 -21.57 8.58
N GLU A 164 -10.30 -22.09 9.81
CA GLU A 164 -11.01 -21.57 10.98
C GLU A 164 -10.57 -20.15 11.36
N MET A 165 -9.28 -19.83 11.23
CA MET A 165 -8.79 -18.45 11.41
C MET A 165 -9.47 -17.49 10.42
N VAL A 166 -9.58 -17.87 9.15
CA VAL A 166 -10.28 -17.08 8.13
C VAL A 166 -11.74 -16.84 8.51
N ARG A 167 -12.47 -17.89 8.92
CA ARG A 167 -13.88 -17.77 9.37
C ARG A 167 -14.00 -16.83 10.57
N THR A 168 -13.11 -16.97 11.53
CA THR A 168 -13.08 -16.18 12.77
C THR A 168 -12.86 -14.70 12.47
N VAL A 169 -11.85 -14.37 11.67
CA VAL A 169 -11.57 -12.98 11.28
C VAL A 169 -12.70 -12.39 10.42
N LYS A 170 -13.25 -13.19 9.50
CA LYS A 170 -14.42 -12.79 8.71
C LYS A 170 -15.63 -12.49 9.58
N GLY A 171 -15.85 -13.26 10.63
CA GLY A 171 -16.92 -13.07 11.62
C GLY A 171 -16.84 -11.73 12.36
N LEU A 172 -15.66 -11.12 12.46
CA LEU A 172 -15.44 -9.77 13.00
C LEU A 172 -15.82 -8.65 11.99
N GLY A 173 -16.17 -8.98 10.75
CA GLY A 173 -16.50 -8.02 9.71
C GLY A 173 -15.28 -7.33 9.08
N LEU A 174 -14.09 -7.93 9.19
CA LEU A 174 -12.89 -7.49 8.50
C LEU A 174 -12.80 -8.11 7.10
N GLU A 175 -12.20 -7.42 6.14
CA GLU A 175 -11.71 -8.09 4.93
C GLU A 175 -10.57 -9.03 5.33
N THR A 176 -10.58 -10.24 4.78
CA THR A 176 -9.58 -11.26 5.08
C THR A 176 -8.59 -11.41 3.94
N CYS A 177 -7.31 -11.51 4.27
CA CYS A 177 -6.25 -11.80 3.32
C CYS A 177 -5.29 -12.84 3.91
N VAL A 178 -4.81 -13.79 3.10
CA VAL A 178 -3.78 -14.72 3.55
C VAL A 178 -2.62 -14.81 2.57
N THR A 179 -1.43 -15.14 3.11
CA THR A 179 -0.19 -15.44 2.38
C THR A 179 0.32 -16.78 2.88
N LEU A 180 0.10 -17.86 2.13
CA LEU A 180 0.39 -19.24 2.56
C LEU A 180 1.35 -19.98 1.59
N GLY A 181 2.06 -19.23 0.75
CA GLY A 181 2.89 -19.81 -0.32
C GLY A 181 2.07 -20.22 -1.54
N MET A 182 2.46 -21.32 -2.21
CA MET A 182 1.77 -21.80 -3.39
C MET A 182 0.47 -22.54 -3.02
N LEU A 183 -0.52 -22.50 -3.90
CA LEU A 183 -1.82 -23.13 -3.72
C LEU A 183 -2.17 -24.04 -4.89
N GLU A 184 -2.75 -25.19 -4.56
CA GLU A 184 -3.50 -26.00 -5.51
C GLU A 184 -4.95 -25.48 -5.67
N PRO A 185 -5.60 -25.73 -6.83
CA PRO A 185 -6.97 -25.24 -7.07
C PRO A 185 -7.99 -25.64 -6.00
N HIS A 186 -7.93 -26.85 -5.46
CA HIS A 186 -8.86 -27.32 -4.42
C HIS A 186 -8.63 -26.57 -3.08
N GLN A 187 -7.41 -26.18 -2.77
CA GLN A 187 -7.09 -25.42 -1.57
C GLN A 187 -7.59 -23.98 -1.69
N ALA A 188 -7.43 -23.36 -2.87
CA ALA A 188 -8.00 -22.04 -3.17
C ALA A 188 -9.53 -22.06 -3.02
N GLN A 189 -10.19 -23.11 -3.50
CA GLN A 189 -11.63 -23.29 -3.34
C GLN A 189 -12.04 -23.40 -1.86
N ARG A 190 -11.33 -24.19 -1.06
CA ARG A 190 -11.59 -24.32 0.38
C ARG A 190 -11.42 -22.98 1.14
N LEU A 191 -10.42 -22.18 0.78
CA LEU A 191 -10.23 -20.82 1.32
C LEU A 191 -11.42 -19.92 0.94
N ARG A 192 -11.89 -19.99 -0.31
CA ARG A 192 -13.08 -19.27 -0.75
C ARG A 192 -14.32 -19.63 0.05
N GLU A 193 -14.54 -20.94 0.27
CA GLU A 193 -15.66 -21.46 1.07
C GLU A 193 -15.57 -21.07 2.55
N ALA A 194 -14.35 -20.91 3.07
CA ALA A 194 -14.12 -20.37 4.42
C ALA A 194 -14.43 -18.85 4.53
N GLY A 195 -14.67 -18.16 3.41
CA GLY A 195 -15.00 -16.75 3.38
C GLY A 195 -13.80 -15.82 3.14
N LEU A 196 -12.68 -16.34 2.64
CA LEU A 196 -11.51 -15.53 2.27
C LEU A 196 -11.88 -14.52 1.18
N ASP A 197 -11.43 -13.26 1.34
CA ASP A 197 -11.61 -12.23 0.34
C ASP A 197 -10.42 -12.15 -0.63
N TYR A 198 -9.19 -12.15 -0.10
CA TYR A 198 -7.97 -11.95 -0.86
C TYR A 198 -6.93 -13.04 -0.60
N TYR A 199 -6.23 -13.43 -1.64
CA TYR A 199 -5.00 -14.19 -1.52
C TYR A 199 -3.81 -13.33 -1.93
N ASN A 200 -2.81 -13.19 -1.06
CA ASN A 200 -1.57 -12.49 -1.39
C ASN A 200 -0.54 -13.46 -1.96
N HIS A 201 -0.08 -13.17 -3.16
CA HIS A 201 1.02 -13.87 -3.80
C HIS A 201 1.75 -12.93 -4.75
N ASN A 202 2.83 -12.33 -4.27
CA ASN A 202 3.58 -11.33 -5.03
C ASN A 202 4.37 -11.98 -6.18
N LEU A 203 4.58 -11.23 -7.25
CA LEU A 203 5.56 -11.56 -8.30
C LEU A 203 6.98 -11.20 -7.88
N ASP A 204 7.11 -10.32 -6.90
CA ASP A 204 8.31 -9.78 -6.29
C ASP A 204 9.11 -8.85 -7.23
N THR A 205 9.47 -9.28 -8.44
CA THR A 205 10.21 -8.49 -9.43
C THR A 205 9.78 -8.86 -10.86
N GLY A 206 10.46 -8.34 -11.87
CA GLY A 206 10.28 -8.74 -13.27
C GLY A 206 10.75 -10.17 -13.55
N PRO A 207 10.22 -10.84 -14.60
CA PRO A 207 10.51 -12.24 -14.88
C PRO A 207 11.99 -12.53 -15.13
N GLU A 208 12.71 -11.61 -15.79
CA GLU A 208 14.13 -11.80 -16.12
C GLU A 208 15.04 -11.76 -14.88
N TYR A 209 14.71 -10.88 -13.91
CA TYR A 209 15.47 -10.72 -12.68
C TYR A 209 15.06 -11.70 -11.58
N TYR A 210 13.95 -12.40 -11.74
CA TYR A 210 13.38 -13.26 -10.69
C TYR A 210 14.33 -14.34 -10.20
N SER A 211 15.07 -15.00 -11.10
CA SER A 211 16.01 -16.08 -10.76
C SER A 211 17.25 -15.61 -9.98
N GLU A 212 17.57 -14.32 -10.01
CA GLU A 212 18.63 -13.72 -9.20
C GLU A 212 18.24 -13.58 -7.71
N VAL A 213 16.92 -13.60 -7.45
CA VAL A 213 16.38 -13.37 -6.11
C VAL A 213 15.85 -14.67 -5.49
N ILE A 214 15.29 -15.59 -6.29
CA ILE A 214 14.63 -16.82 -5.82
C ILE A 214 15.00 -17.98 -6.75
N GLY A 215 15.68 -18.98 -6.20
CA GLY A 215 16.09 -20.18 -6.93
C GLY A 215 15.19 -21.40 -6.70
N THR A 216 14.51 -21.49 -5.56
CA THR A 216 13.74 -22.67 -5.16
C THR A 216 12.42 -22.84 -5.88
N ARG A 217 11.91 -21.83 -6.56
CA ARG A 217 10.71 -21.86 -7.40
C ARG A 217 10.83 -20.93 -8.60
N THR A 218 10.06 -21.21 -9.64
CA THR A 218 10.06 -20.43 -10.87
C THR A 218 9.05 -19.29 -10.83
N TYR A 219 9.21 -18.31 -11.72
CA TYR A 219 8.24 -17.24 -11.94
C TYR A 219 6.86 -17.80 -12.38
N ASP A 220 6.87 -18.89 -13.18
CA ASP A 220 5.62 -19.53 -13.63
C ASP A 220 4.86 -20.22 -12.48
N ASP A 221 5.56 -20.76 -11.47
CA ASP A 221 4.91 -21.28 -10.24
C ASP A 221 4.11 -20.20 -9.52
N ARG A 222 4.63 -18.95 -9.49
CA ARG A 222 3.88 -17.79 -8.98
C ARG A 222 2.61 -17.55 -9.78
N LYS A 223 2.73 -17.55 -11.11
CA LYS A 223 1.60 -17.33 -12.02
C LYS A 223 0.57 -18.47 -11.93
N GLN A 224 1.00 -19.71 -11.72
CA GLN A 224 0.09 -20.85 -11.50
C GLN A 224 -0.76 -20.66 -10.25
N THR A 225 -0.14 -20.25 -9.14
CA THR A 225 -0.86 -19.94 -7.90
C THR A 225 -1.90 -18.84 -8.12
N LEU A 226 -1.52 -17.74 -8.80
CA LEU A 226 -2.46 -16.66 -9.12
C LEU A 226 -3.63 -17.14 -10.00
N ARG A 227 -3.37 -18.04 -10.95
CA ARG A 227 -4.43 -18.67 -11.76
C ARG A 227 -5.40 -19.50 -10.89
N ALA A 228 -4.88 -20.31 -9.96
CA ALA A 228 -5.71 -21.10 -9.04
C ALA A 228 -6.58 -20.20 -8.15
N VAL A 229 -6.01 -19.11 -7.62
CA VAL A 229 -6.72 -18.08 -6.84
C VAL A 229 -7.88 -17.48 -7.64
N ARG A 230 -7.62 -17.08 -8.89
CA ARG A 230 -8.65 -16.53 -9.79
C ARG A 230 -9.75 -17.52 -10.14
N GLN A 231 -9.39 -18.77 -10.42
CA GLN A 231 -10.36 -19.84 -10.72
C GLN A 231 -11.30 -20.09 -9.54
N ALA A 232 -10.84 -19.97 -8.31
CA ALA A 232 -11.66 -20.06 -7.11
C ALA A 232 -12.55 -18.82 -6.87
N GLY A 233 -12.42 -17.74 -7.67
CA GLY A 233 -13.18 -16.50 -7.50
C GLY A 233 -12.70 -15.64 -6.34
N LEU A 234 -11.47 -15.84 -5.87
CA LEU A 234 -10.81 -15.00 -4.89
C LEU A 234 -10.23 -13.74 -5.55
N LYS A 235 -10.19 -12.65 -4.80
CA LYS A 235 -9.45 -11.44 -5.19
C LYS A 235 -7.95 -11.65 -5.01
N VAL A 236 -7.17 -11.01 -5.88
CA VAL A 236 -5.71 -11.10 -5.87
C VAL A 236 -5.11 -9.87 -5.21
N CYS A 237 -4.18 -10.10 -4.27
CA CYS A 237 -3.23 -9.12 -3.78
C CYS A 237 -1.85 -9.53 -4.33
N CYS A 238 -1.32 -8.76 -5.27
CA CYS A 238 -0.07 -9.11 -5.98
C CYS A 238 0.71 -7.85 -6.33
N GLY A 239 1.98 -7.82 -5.99
CA GLY A 239 2.89 -6.71 -6.22
C GLY A 239 4.34 -7.14 -6.22
N GLY A 240 5.25 -6.23 -5.82
CA GLY A 240 6.68 -6.49 -5.82
C GLY A 240 7.45 -5.73 -4.76
N ILE A 241 8.76 -5.88 -4.83
CA ILE A 241 9.76 -5.30 -3.92
C ILE A 241 10.77 -4.53 -4.77
N LEU A 242 11.06 -3.29 -4.37
CA LEU A 242 12.05 -2.42 -4.99
C LEU A 242 13.33 -2.39 -4.14
N GLY A 243 14.47 -2.25 -4.80
CA GLY A 243 15.77 -2.12 -4.13
C GLY A 243 16.47 -3.45 -3.88
N MET A 244 16.11 -4.52 -4.62
CA MET A 244 16.77 -5.82 -4.57
C MET A 244 17.97 -5.93 -5.55
N GLY A 245 18.35 -4.82 -6.21
CA GLY A 245 19.37 -4.80 -7.28
C GLY A 245 18.79 -4.81 -8.70
N GLU A 246 17.48 -4.84 -8.83
CA GLU A 246 16.75 -4.80 -10.11
C GLU A 246 16.94 -3.45 -10.83
N LYS A 247 16.83 -3.47 -12.15
CA LYS A 247 16.89 -2.29 -13.03
C LYS A 247 15.48 -1.75 -13.32
N ASP A 248 15.41 -0.57 -13.90
CA ASP A 248 14.15 0.00 -14.38
C ASP A 248 13.44 -0.91 -15.41
N SER A 249 14.19 -1.65 -16.24
CA SER A 249 13.60 -2.67 -17.14
C SER A 249 12.79 -3.72 -16.38
N ASP A 250 13.31 -4.18 -15.23
CA ASP A 250 12.67 -5.22 -14.41
C ASP A 250 11.43 -4.67 -13.69
N ARG A 251 11.48 -3.40 -13.28
CA ARG A 251 10.34 -2.66 -12.71
C ARG A 251 9.22 -2.45 -13.73
N ILE A 252 9.58 -2.12 -14.97
CA ILE A 252 8.66 -2.00 -16.11
C ILE A 252 8.01 -3.36 -16.39
N ASP A 253 8.79 -4.43 -16.40
CA ASP A 253 8.31 -5.78 -16.64
C ASP A 253 7.37 -6.25 -15.53
N LEU A 254 7.68 -5.97 -14.26
CA LEU A 254 6.78 -6.22 -13.13
C LEU A 254 5.44 -5.50 -13.31
N LEU A 255 5.46 -4.20 -13.65
CA LEU A 255 4.25 -3.41 -13.87
C LEU A 255 3.43 -3.94 -15.04
N TYR A 256 4.08 -4.35 -16.12
CA TYR A 256 3.45 -4.98 -17.29
C TYR A 256 2.78 -6.30 -16.91
N GLU A 257 3.49 -7.19 -16.20
CA GLU A 257 2.94 -8.47 -15.73
C GLU A 257 1.75 -8.29 -14.79
N LEU A 258 1.78 -7.30 -13.90
CA LEU A 258 0.65 -6.99 -13.01
C LEU A 258 -0.54 -6.45 -13.81
N ALA A 259 -0.32 -5.47 -14.66
CA ALA A 259 -1.39 -4.78 -15.39
C ALA A 259 -2.02 -5.63 -16.50
N SER A 260 -1.29 -6.62 -17.03
CA SER A 260 -1.76 -7.54 -18.08
C SER A 260 -2.63 -8.68 -17.55
N GLN A 261 -2.74 -8.87 -16.25
CA GLN A 261 -3.64 -9.87 -15.67
C GLN A 261 -5.10 -9.54 -15.99
N THR A 262 -5.90 -10.57 -16.23
CA THR A 262 -7.35 -10.43 -16.48
C THR A 262 -8.15 -11.35 -15.56
N PRO A 263 -8.91 -10.79 -14.59
CA PRO A 263 -8.92 -9.36 -14.19
C PRO A 263 -7.59 -8.91 -13.56
N GLN A 264 -7.33 -7.59 -13.57
CA GLN A 264 -6.19 -6.99 -12.89
C GLN A 264 -6.23 -7.26 -11.38
N PRO A 265 -5.07 -7.24 -10.67
CA PRO A 265 -5.06 -7.36 -9.21
C PRO A 265 -5.88 -6.26 -8.54
N GLU A 266 -6.72 -6.63 -7.59
CA GLU A 266 -7.51 -5.68 -6.81
C GLU A 266 -6.69 -4.97 -5.74
N SER A 267 -5.51 -5.52 -5.40
CA SER A 267 -4.58 -4.91 -4.45
C SER A 267 -3.15 -5.10 -4.93
N VAL A 268 -2.40 -4.01 -4.99
CA VAL A 268 -1.02 -3.97 -5.51
C VAL A 268 -0.09 -3.40 -4.44
N PRO A 269 0.54 -4.25 -3.61
CA PRO A 269 1.55 -3.81 -2.65
C PRO A 269 2.84 -3.43 -3.39
N ILE A 270 3.31 -2.22 -3.13
CA ILE A 270 4.65 -1.75 -3.49
C ILE A 270 5.46 -1.74 -2.20
N ASN A 271 6.44 -2.65 -2.12
CA ASN A 271 7.36 -2.75 -1.02
C ASN A 271 8.69 -2.10 -1.40
N THR A 272 9.42 -1.57 -0.43
CA THR A 272 10.85 -1.35 -0.56
C THR A 272 11.59 -2.37 0.28
N LEU A 273 12.75 -2.79 -0.17
CA LEU A 273 13.58 -3.76 0.55
C LEU A 273 13.88 -3.25 1.97
N VAL A 274 13.63 -4.09 2.95
CA VAL A 274 14.16 -3.93 4.30
C VAL A 274 15.34 -4.89 4.41
N ALA A 275 16.54 -4.37 4.28
CA ALA A 275 17.76 -5.16 4.40
C ALA A 275 17.88 -5.76 5.82
N VAL A 276 17.97 -7.08 5.91
CA VAL A 276 18.04 -7.81 7.19
C VAL A 276 19.37 -8.56 7.25
N ALA A 277 20.09 -8.38 8.35
CA ALA A 277 21.37 -9.08 8.58
C ALA A 277 21.18 -10.61 8.46
N GLY A 278 22.15 -11.27 7.84
CA GLY A 278 22.11 -12.71 7.59
C GLY A 278 21.40 -13.12 6.29
N THR A 279 20.69 -12.22 5.63
CA THR A 279 20.13 -12.47 4.28
C THR A 279 21.11 -12.07 3.18
N PRO A 280 21.04 -12.66 1.97
CA PRO A 280 21.90 -12.26 0.84
C PRO A 280 21.85 -10.78 0.48
N LEU A 281 20.69 -10.11 0.67
CA LEU A 281 20.50 -8.70 0.35
C LEU A 281 20.69 -7.76 1.55
N ALA A 282 21.42 -8.19 2.59
CA ALA A 282 21.65 -7.41 3.81
C ALA A 282 22.41 -6.09 3.57
N GLU A 283 23.25 -6.03 2.55
CA GLU A 283 24.11 -4.88 2.23
C GLU A 283 23.54 -4.00 1.09
N GLU A 284 22.35 -4.34 0.57
CA GLU A 284 21.72 -3.55 -0.49
C GLU A 284 21.33 -2.16 0.00
N GLN A 285 21.53 -1.17 -0.87
CA GLN A 285 21.20 0.21 -0.55
C GLN A 285 19.70 0.45 -0.71
N PRO A 286 19.09 1.30 0.13
CA PRO A 286 17.69 1.69 -0.03
C PRO A 286 17.43 2.24 -1.43
N VAL A 287 16.29 1.86 -2.00
CA VAL A 287 15.82 2.44 -3.27
C VAL A 287 15.60 3.95 -3.11
N ASP A 288 15.94 4.71 -4.17
CA ASP A 288 15.67 6.15 -4.19
C ASP A 288 14.15 6.43 -4.14
N TRP A 289 13.78 7.55 -3.56
CA TRP A 289 12.38 7.92 -3.38
C TRP A 289 11.68 8.22 -4.71
N GLU A 290 12.40 8.70 -5.71
CA GLU A 290 11.89 8.98 -7.05
C GLU A 290 11.39 7.71 -7.72
N SER A 291 12.15 6.64 -7.64
CA SER A 291 11.78 5.31 -8.16
C SER A 291 10.53 4.77 -7.47
N LEU A 292 10.42 4.90 -6.14
CA LEU A 292 9.24 4.48 -5.41
C LEU A 292 7.99 5.25 -5.86
N VAL A 293 8.06 6.59 -5.90
CA VAL A 293 6.93 7.44 -6.31
C VAL A 293 6.54 7.14 -7.75
N ARG A 294 7.51 6.93 -8.64
CA ARG A 294 7.29 6.53 -10.04
C ARG A 294 6.53 5.21 -10.14
N MET A 295 6.96 4.19 -9.40
CA MET A 295 6.28 2.89 -9.37
C MET A 295 4.83 3.01 -8.90
N VAL A 296 4.58 3.81 -7.86
CA VAL A 296 3.22 4.08 -7.37
C VAL A 296 2.38 4.78 -8.43
N ALA A 297 2.92 5.82 -9.06
CA ALA A 297 2.21 6.59 -10.09
C ALA A 297 1.85 5.73 -11.30
N VAL A 298 2.82 4.98 -11.83
CA VAL A 298 2.59 4.09 -12.98
C VAL A 298 1.61 2.97 -12.62
N ALA A 299 1.74 2.35 -11.44
CA ALA A 299 0.79 1.35 -10.96
C ALA A 299 -0.64 1.90 -10.88
N ARG A 300 -0.84 3.14 -10.39
CA ARG A 300 -2.15 3.80 -10.34
C ARG A 300 -2.73 4.02 -11.73
N ILE A 301 -1.92 4.52 -12.69
CA ILE A 301 -2.38 4.79 -14.06
C ILE A 301 -2.78 3.50 -14.76
N LEU A 302 -1.98 2.45 -14.64
CA LEU A 302 -2.23 1.17 -15.31
C LEU A 302 -3.35 0.35 -14.66
N MET A 303 -3.53 0.47 -13.34
CA MET A 303 -4.49 -0.30 -12.56
C MET A 303 -5.40 0.65 -11.73
N PRO A 304 -6.28 1.41 -12.39
CA PRO A 304 -6.99 2.54 -11.77
C PRO A 304 -7.93 2.13 -10.64
N GLN A 305 -8.41 0.90 -10.65
CA GLN A 305 -9.32 0.40 -9.60
C GLN A 305 -8.61 -0.31 -8.44
N ALA A 306 -7.31 -0.59 -8.57
CA ALA A 306 -6.56 -1.30 -7.54
C ALA A 306 -6.38 -0.48 -6.25
N ARG A 307 -6.27 -1.17 -5.11
CA ARG A 307 -5.70 -0.60 -3.89
C ARG A 307 -4.16 -0.66 -4.03
N VAL A 308 -3.54 0.47 -4.39
CA VAL A 308 -2.08 0.60 -4.42
C VAL A 308 -1.59 0.83 -3.01
N ARG A 309 -0.80 -0.11 -2.48
CA ARG A 309 -0.39 -0.09 -1.07
C ARG A 309 1.07 0.29 -0.94
N LEU A 310 1.35 1.28 -0.10
CA LEU A 310 2.66 1.43 0.51
C LEU A 310 2.81 0.36 1.59
N SER A 311 3.72 -0.58 1.35
CA SER A 311 3.83 -1.79 2.17
C SER A 311 5.11 -1.78 3.02
N ALA A 312 5.97 -2.80 2.95
CA ALA A 312 7.20 -2.83 3.73
C ALA A 312 8.16 -1.68 3.37
N GLY A 313 9.01 -1.28 4.33
CA GLY A 313 10.03 -0.25 4.17
C GLY A 313 9.58 1.18 4.53
N ARG A 314 8.33 1.38 4.97
CA ARG A 314 7.79 2.72 5.26
C ARG A 314 8.54 3.48 6.37
N LEU A 315 9.16 2.80 7.33
CA LEU A 315 10.00 3.44 8.34
C LEU A 315 11.21 4.19 7.77
N GLN A 316 11.66 3.81 6.58
CA GLN A 316 12.79 4.45 5.91
C GLN A 316 12.36 5.66 5.09
N LEU A 317 11.06 5.90 4.93
CA LEU A 317 10.49 6.98 4.14
C LEU A 317 10.20 8.20 5.00
N SER A 318 10.60 9.38 4.51
CA SER A 318 10.16 10.64 5.10
C SER A 318 8.64 10.84 4.92
N ASP A 319 8.02 11.65 5.79
CA ASP A 319 6.62 12.08 5.61
C ASP A 319 6.39 12.73 4.24
N ALA A 320 7.36 13.49 3.74
CA ALA A 320 7.28 14.10 2.42
C ALA A 320 7.22 13.06 1.29
N THR A 321 8.05 12.01 1.36
CA THR A 321 8.03 10.90 0.40
C THR A 321 6.70 10.16 0.44
N GLN A 322 6.20 9.82 1.65
CA GLN A 322 4.89 9.17 1.79
C GLN A 322 3.76 10.06 1.24
N THR A 323 3.82 11.38 1.48
CA THR A 323 2.86 12.35 0.93
C THR A 323 2.86 12.35 -0.60
N LEU A 324 4.04 12.31 -1.24
CA LEU A 324 4.14 12.19 -2.70
C LEU A 324 3.55 10.88 -3.21
N CYS A 325 3.76 9.77 -2.50
CA CYS A 325 3.14 8.49 -2.85
C CYS A 325 1.61 8.54 -2.75
N PHE A 326 1.04 9.16 -1.70
CA PHE A 326 -0.42 9.34 -1.59
C PHE A 326 -0.95 10.25 -2.71
N LEU A 327 -0.25 11.34 -3.03
CA LEU A 327 -0.61 12.19 -4.15
C LEU A 327 -0.55 11.45 -5.49
N ALA A 328 0.45 10.58 -5.68
CA ALA A 328 0.61 9.70 -6.83
C ALA A 328 -0.38 8.53 -6.86
N GLY A 329 -1.29 8.43 -5.88
CA GLY A 329 -2.39 7.49 -5.87
C GLY A 329 -2.21 6.23 -5.03
N ALA A 330 -1.21 6.17 -4.14
CA ALA A 330 -1.25 5.17 -3.06
C ALA A 330 -2.47 5.43 -2.18
N ASN A 331 -3.22 4.39 -1.86
CA ASN A 331 -4.45 4.49 -1.06
C ASN A 331 -4.65 3.31 -0.11
N SER A 332 -3.57 2.66 0.27
CA SER A 332 -3.57 1.64 1.30
C SER A 332 -2.23 1.61 2.03
N ILE A 333 -2.25 1.32 3.33
CA ILE A 333 -1.07 1.11 4.19
C ILE A 333 -1.30 -0.09 5.11
N PHE A 334 -0.21 -0.58 5.72
CA PHE A 334 -0.32 -1.44 6.88
C PHE A 334 -0.21 -0.61 8.18
N LEU A 335 -1.12 -0.83 9.11
CA LEU A 335 -1.07 -0.36 10.49
C LEU A 335 -0.41 -1.40 11.40
N GLY A 336 0.19 -0.93 12.48
CA GLY A 336 0.87 -1.76 13.46
C GLY A 336 2.38 -1.65 13.31
N ASP A 337 3.08 -1.80 14.42
CA ASP A 337 4.52 -1.59 14.57
C ASP A 337 5.40 -2.67 13.91
N HIS A 338 4.79 -3.78 13.48
CA HIS A 338 5.49 -4.88 12.81
C HIS A 338 4.74 -5.39 11.58
N LEU A 339 5.52 -5.79 10.57
CA LEU A 339 5.06 -6.52 9.37
C LEU A 339 5.77 -7.89 9.35
N LEU A 340 5.07 -8.97 9.67
CA LEU A 340 5.65 -10.30 9.83
C LEU A 340 6.87 -10.27 10.78
N THR A 341 8.05 -10.01 10.26
CA THR A 341 9.34 -10.01 10.97
C THR A 341 10.10 -8.68 10.87
N THR A 342 9.56 -7.68 10.21
CA THR A 342 10.21 -6.38 10.02
C THR A 342 9.43 -5.27 10.73
N PRO A 343 10.11 -4.23 11.24
CA PRO A 343 9.45 -3.11 11.88
C PRO A 343 8.64 -2.27 10.86
N ASN A 344 7.61 -1.59 11.37
CA ASN A 344 6.73 -0.70 10.61
C ASN A 344 6.44 0.55 11.46
N PRO A 345 5.97 1.67 10.90
CA PRO A 345 5.54 2.81 11.69
C PRO A 345 4.49 2.43 12.75
N GLU A 346 4.61 3.04 13.92
CA GLU A 346 3.62 2.87 14.98
C GLU A 346 2.24 3.37 14.52
N THR A 347 1.17 2.71 14.99
CA THR A 347 -0.22 3.05 14.61
C THR A 347 -0.56 4.52 14.87
N ASN A 348 -0.10 5.08 15.99
CA ASN A 348 -0.33 6.50 16.32
C ASN A 348 0.38 7.44 15.35
N ALA A 349 1.61 7.12 14.93
CA ALA A 349 2.36 7.91 13.95
C ALA A 349 1.64 7.94 12.59
N ASP A 350 1.10 6.80 12.17
CA ASP A 350 0.29 6.71 10.96
C ASP A 350 -0.98 7.56 11.05
N HIS A 351 -1.74 7.47 12.13
CA HIS A 351 -2.96 8.27 12.32
C HIS A 351 -2.66 9.77 12.32
N GLU A 352 -1.57 10.21 12.97
CA GLU A 352 -1.16 11.61 12.96
C GLU A 352 -0.72 12.08 11.56
N LEU A 353 -0.01 11.25 10.80
CA LEU A 353 0.35 11.57 9.42
C LEU A 353 -0.90 11.71 8.55
N LEU A 354 -1.80 10.73 8.57
CA LEU A 354 -3.04 10.77 7.79
C LEU A 354 -3.87 12.01 8.14
N LYS A 355 -4.06 12.31 9.43
CA LYS A 355 -4.78 13.49 9.92
C LYS A 355 -4.16 14.81 9.42
N ARG A 356 -2.84 14.96 9.49
CA ARG A 356 -2.13 16.16 9.00
C ARG A 356 -2.30 16.35 7.50
N LEU A 357 -2.46 15.26 6.74
CA LEU A 357 -2.67 15.28 5.29
C LEU A 357 -4.15 15.41 4.89
N GLY A 358 -5.08 15.42 5.85
CA GLY A 358 -6.52 15.42 5.57
C GLY A 358 -7.02 14.08 4.98
N LEU A 359 -6.29 13.00 5.26
CA LEU A 359 -6.65 11.63 4.87
C LEU A 359 -7.35 10.93 6.04
N HIS A 360 -8.21 9.97 5.74
CA HIS A 360 -8.92 9.19 6.74
C HIS A 360 -8.96 7.70 6.37
N SER A 361 -8.98 6.85 7.39
CA SER A 361 -9.19 5.43 7.22
C SER A 361 -10.65 5.14 6.85
N LEU A 362 -10.90 4.05 6.13
CA LEU A 362 -12.25 3.59 5.81
C LEU A 362 -13.07 3.22 7.06
N ARG A 363 -12.37 2.87 8.13
CA ARG A 363 -12.96 2.56 9.44
C ARG A 363 -12.37 3.48 10.50
N GLU A 364 -13.24 4.17 11.24
CA GLU A 364 -12.81 4.97 12.37
C GLU A 364 -12.24 4.09 13.50
N PRO A 365 -11.11 4.47 14.11
CA PRO A 365 -10.60 3.79 15.29
C PRO A 365 -11.60 3.89 16.45
N THR A 366 -11.87 2.78 17.12
CA THR A 366 -12.73 2.75 18.34
C THR A 366 -11.92 2.80 19.63
N ALA A 367 -10.62 2.55 19.54
CA ALA A 367 -9.69 2.75 20.65
C ALA A 367 -9.26 4.22 20.70
N SER A 368 -9.40 4.88 21.86
CA SER A 368 -8.70 6.15 22.09
C SER A 368 -7.19 5.90 21.98
N PRO A 369 -6.43 6.73 21.27
CA PRO A 369 -4.97 6.62 21.30
C PRO A 369 -4.49 6.74 22.74
N LEU A 370 -3.71 5.76 23.21
CA LEU A 370 -3.09 5.72 24.52
C LEU A 370 -1.98 6.77 24.62
#